data_b96683db99494b84afe9bc080dffe2b6
#
_entry.id   b96683db99494b84afe9bc080dffe2b6
#
_cell.length_a   1.000
_cell.length_b   1.000
_cell.length_c   1.000
_cell.angle_alpha   90.00
_cell.angle_beta   90.00
_cell.angle_gamma   90.00
#
_symmetry.space_group_name_H-M   'P 1'
#
loop_
_entity.id
_entity.type
_entity.pdbx_description
1 polymer ?
#
loop_
_entity_poly.entity_id
_entity_poly.type
_entity_poly.pdbx_seq_one_letter_code
_entity_poly.pdbx_strand_id
1 'polypeptide(L)'
;MDATASREPLWDRACHIQGQMFEETDTLGGLDVQLVHYRGFMQFSSTPWMSNADALLKHMTAIRCAAGQTQIARVLSHATKQGQPVNALVFVGDAMEEDPDVLCKLAGELGILRIPVFIFQDGDDPITERTFRNIARLSSGAWCRFDTNSAAQLRDLLCAVAVYAAGGQKALEQFGRKRGGTVLKLSHQISKKN
;
A
#
# COMPACT_ATOMS: atom_id res chain seq x y z
N MET A 1 3.67 -5.73 1.36
CA MET A 1 2.87 -6.06 2.57
C MET A 1 3.76 -6.72 3.60
N ASP A 2 3.52 -6.41 4.85
CA ASP A 2 4.10 -7.11 5.98
C ASP A 2 3.43 -8.48 6.14
N ALA A 3 4.22 -9.56 6.08
CA ALA A 3 3.78 -10.94 6.29
C ALA A 3 4.42 -11.54 7.56
N THR A 4 4.63 -10.71 8.59
CA THR A 4 5.03 -11.17 9.92
C THR A 4 3.87 -11.89 10.62
N ALA A 5 4.16 -12.66 11.67
CA ALA A 5 3.15 -13.51 12.32
C ALA A 5 1.96 -12.71 12.89
N SER A 6 2.18 -11.46 13.34
CA SER A 6 1.11 -10.57 13.82
C SER A 6 0.08 -10.21 12.75
N ARG A 7 0.43 -10.37 11.47
CA ARG A 7 -0.39 -9.96 10.32
C ARG A 7 -1.23 -11.07 9.70
N GLU A 8 -1.15 -12.30 10.18
CA GLU A 8 -1.85 -13.45 9.59
C GLU A 8 -3.38 -13.22 9.43
N PRO A 9 -4.12 -12.69 10.44
CA PRO A 9 -5.55 -12.44 10.28
C PRO A 9 -5.89 -11.37 9.24
N LEU A 10 -5.00 -10.36 9.07
CA LEU A 10 -5.18 -9.33 8.05
C LEU A 10 -4.88 -9.87 6.67
N TRP A 11 -3.85 -10.73 6.57
CA TRP A 11 -3.46 -11.37 5.31
C TRP A 11 -4.59 -12.20 4.72
N ASP A 12 -5.23 -13.04 5.54
CA ASP A 12 -6.38 -13.85 5.13
C ASP A 12 -7.54 -12.98 4.61
N ARG A 13 -7.82 -11.86 5.29
CA ARG A 13 -8.86 -10.91 4.84
C ARG A 13 -8.47 -10.22 3.53
N ALA A 14 -7.23 -9.81 3.38
CA ALA A 14 -6.74 -9.16 2.16
C ALA A 14 -6.86 -10.08 0.94
N CYS A 15 -6.74 -11.40 1.11
CA CYS A 15 -6.93 -12.37 0.04
C CYS A 15 -8.35 -12.35 -0.58
N HIS A 16 -9.35 -11.83 0.12
CA HIS A 16 -10.74 -11.84 -0.36
C HIS A 16 -11.20 -10.52 -1.00
N ILE A 17 -10.40 -9.47 -0.95
CA ILE A 17 -10.82 -8.13 -1.39
C ILE A 17 -10.15 -7.65 -2.68
N GLN A 18 -9.11 -8.32 -3.16
CA GLN A 18 -8.35 -7.88 -4.34
C GLN A 18 -9.15 -7.88 -5.64
N GLY A 19 -10.16 -8.74 -5.79
CA GLY A 19 -11.00 -8.78 -7.00
C GLY A 19 -11.61 -7.42 -7.33
N GLN A 20 -12.10 -6.72 -6.32
CA GLN A 20 -12.73 -5.41 -6.49
C GLN A 20 -11.75 -4.31 -6.93
N MET A 21 -10.46 -4.43 -6.62
CA MET A 21 -9.45 -3.47 -7.12
C MET A 21 -9.37 -3.50 -8.63
N PHE A 22 -9.44 -4.67 -9.25
CA PHE A 22 -9.43 -4.83 -10.71
C PHE A 22 -10.75 -4.38 -11.32
N GLU A 23 -11.89 -4.75 -10.74
CA GLU A 23 -13.23 -4.31 -11.20
C GLU A 23 -13.36 -2.77 -11.22
N GLU A 24 -12.90 -2.08 -10.17
CA GLU A 24 -12.99 -0.61 -10.09
C GLU A 24 -12.06 0.10 -11.10
N THR A 25 -11.09 -0.62 -11.67
CA THR A 25 -10.11 -0.04 -12.61
C THR A 25 -10.36 -0.43 -14.08
N ASP A 26 -11.26 -1.35 -14.38
CA ASP A 26 -11.53 -1.83 -15.73
C ASP A 26 -11.82 -0.69 -16.72
N THR A 27 -12.66 0.28 -16.33
CA THR A 27 -13.02 1.43 -17.16
C THR A 27 -11.94 2.50 -17.25
N LEU A 28 -10.87 2.38 -16.45
CA LEU A 28 -9.75 3.33 -16.37
C LEU A 28 -8.50 2.86 -17.14
N GLY A 29 -8.57 1.71 -17.80
CA GLY A 29 -7.46 1.13 -18.55
C GLY A 29 -6.80 -0.08 -17.88
N GLY A 30 -7.41 -0.59 -16.81
CA GLY A 30 -6.93 -1.76 -16.07
C GLY A 30 -5.91 -1.43 -14.98
N LEU A 31 -5.41 -2.47 -14.33
CA LEU A 31 -4.48 -2.39 -13.21
C LEU A 31 -3.43 -3.50 -13.31
N ASP A 32 -2.17 -3.12 -13.22
CA ASP A 32 -1.07 -4.06 -13.00
C ASP A 32 -0.60 -3.97 -11.55
N VAL A 33 -0.52 -5.10 -10.87
CA VAL A 33 -0.11 -5.21 -9.46
C VAL A 33 1.10 -6.11 -9.32
N GLN A 34 2.11 -5.65 -8.60
CA GLN A 34 3.19 -6.49 -8.10
C GLN A 34 3.02 -6.66 -6.59
N LEU A 35 2.94 -7.88 -6.12
CA LEU A 35 2.92 -8.19 -4.70
C LEU A 35 4.36 -8.31 -4.18
N VAL A 36 4.68 -7.46 -3.22
CA VAL A 36 5.96 -7.48 -2.50
C VAL A 36 5.66 -7.79 -1.04
N HIS A 37 6.36 -8.78 -0.48
CA HIS A 37 6.21 -9.12 0.93
C HIS A 37 7.55 -9.46 1.57
N TYR A 38 7.62 -9.26 2.86
CA TYR A 38 8.71 -9.73 3.70
C TYR A 38 8.16 -10.51 4.89
N ARG A 39 8.94 -11.45 5.39
CA ARG A 39 8.63 -12.28 6.56
C ARG A 39 9.90 -12.85 7.16
N GLY A 40 9.80 -13.41 8.36
CA GLY A 40 10.93 -14.08 8.98
C GLY A 40 12.18 -13.22 9.07
N PHE A 41 13.32 -13.86 9.15
CA PHE A 41 14.60 -13.17 9.19
C PHE A 41 15.13 -12.93 7.77
N MET A 42 15.16 -11.65 7.34
CA MET A 42 15.72 -11.20 6.05
C MET A 42 15.06 -11.83 4.79
N GLN A 43 13.90 -12.46 4.90
CA GLN A 43 13.17 -12.98 3.74
C GLN A 43 12.38 -11.85 3.08
N PHE A 44 12.67 -11.61 1.81
CA PHE A 44 12.01 -10.61 0.97
C PHE A 44 11.75 -11.21 -0.40
N SER A 45 10.53 -11.06 -0.89
CA SER A 45 10.12 -11.60 -2.18
C SER A 45 9.21 -10.63 -2.92
N SER A 46 9.28 -10.66 -4.24
CA SER A 46 8.36 -9.97 -5.13
C SER A 46 7.83 -10.94 -6.19
N THR A 47 6.60 -10.77 -6.60
CA THR A 47 6.01 -11.51 -7.71
C THR A 47 6.33 -10.85 -9.05
N PRO A 48 6.08 -11.51 -10.19
CA PRO A 48 5.85 -10.81 -11.43
C PRO A 48 4.70 -9.82 -11.33
N TRP A 49 4.61 -8.88 -12.26
CA TRP A 49 3.45 -8.01 -12.41
C TRP A 49 2.24 -8.83 -12.90
N MET A 50 1.07 -8.57 -12.35
CA MET A 50 -0.16 -9.32 -12.57
C MET A 50 -1.28 -8.35 -12.93
N SER A 51 -2.02 -8.64 -13.99
CA SER A 51 -3.12 -7.83 -14.50
C SER A 51 -4.52 -8.41 -14.22
N ASN A 52 -4.62 -9.41 -13.33
CA ASN A 52 -5.88 -10.01 -12.95
C ASN A 52 -5.90 -10.48 -11.48
N ALA A 53 -7.11 -10.55 -10.93
CA ALA A 53 -7.35 -10.90 -9.53
C ALA A 53 -6.95 -12.34 -9.19
N ASP A 54 -7.16 -13.28 -10.08
CA ASP A 54 -6.89 -14.71 -9.84
C ASP A 54 -5.38 -14.97 -9.66
N ALA A 55 -4.56 -14.33 -10.48
CA ALA A 55 -3.10 -14.42 -10.37
C ALA A 55 -2.62 -13.84 -9.03
N LEU A 56 -3.14 -12.67 -8.63
CA LEU A 56 -2.81 -12.06 -7.35
C LEU A 56 -3.25 -12.95 -6.18
N LEU A 57 -4.49 -13.45 -6.20
CA LEU A 57 -5.01 -14.35 -5.18
C LEU A 57 -4.17 -15.61 -5.01
N LYS A 58 -3.79 -16.24 -6.12
CA LYS A 58 -2.94 -17.44 -6.11
C LYS A 58 -1.60 -17.18 -5.40
N HIS A 59 -0.97 -16.04 -5.64
CA HIS A 59 0.27 -15.67 -4.96
C HIS A 59 0.04 -15.33 -3.49
N MET A 60 -1.02 -14.59 -3.16
CA MET A 60 -1.34 -14.22 -1.79
C MET A 60 -1.62 -15.44 -0.92
N THR A 61 -2.42 -16.39 -1.39
CA THR A 61 -2.78 -17.61 -0.63
C THR A 61 -1.62 -18.58 -0.44
N ALA A 62 -0.55 -18.48 -1.24
CA ALA A 62 0.66 -19.27 -1.08
C ALA A 62 1.61 -18.72 0.01
N ILE A 63 1.40 -17.49 0.48
CA ILE A 63 2.26 -16.87 1.48
C ILE A 63 1.84 -17.33 2.88
N ARG A 64 2.82 -17.76 3.66
CA ARG A 64 2.68 -18.08 5.08
C ARG A 64 3.35 -16.98 5.89
N CYS A 65 2.64 -16.39 6.84
CA CYS A 65 3.23 -15.44 7.77
C CYS A 65 4.27 -16.13 8.67
N ALA A 66 5.34 -15.43 9.01
CA ALA A 66 6.39 -15.93 9.88
C ALA A 66 6.95 -14.80 10.74
N ALA A 67 7.21 -15.05 12.02
CA ALA A 67 7.81 -14.07 12.91
C ALA A 67 9.14 -13.54 12.34
N GLY A 68 9.36 -12.23 12.45
CA GLY A 68 10.53 -11.57 11.89
C GLY A 68 10.51 -10.08 12.09
N GLN A 69 11.55 -9.41 11.60
CA GLN A 69 11.68 -7.95 11.66
C GLN A 69 11.05 -7.28 10.43
N THR A 70 10.67 -6.01 10.59
CA THR A 70 10.22 -5.18 9.48
C THR A 70 11.35 -4.95 8.46
N GLN A 71 10.98 -4.82 7.18
CA GLN A 71 11.92 -4.59 6.08
C GLN A 71 11.36 -3.51 5.14
N ILE A 72 10.87 -2.41 5.72
CA ILE A 72 10.21 -1.32 5.01
C ILE A 72 11.19 -0.63 4.05
N ALA A 73 12.43 -0.41 4.49
CA ALA A 73 13.48 0.17 3.65
C ALA A 73 13.71 -0.64 2.36
N ARG A 74 13.64 -1.98 2.45
CA ARG A 74 13.76 -2.85 1.26
C ARG A 74 12.56 -2.69 0.33
N VAL A 75 11.35 -2.56 0.87
CA VAL A 75 10.13 -2.32 0.08
C VAL A 75 10.23 -0.98 -0.65
N LEU A 76 10.59 0.10 0.04
CA LEU A 76 10.75 1.42 -0.57
C LEU A 76 11.84 1.41 -1.65
N SER A 77 13.02 0.86 -1.34
CA SER A 77 14.12 0.72 -2.29
C SER A 77 13.79 -0.19 -3.47
N HIS A 78 12.92 -1.21 -3.31
CA HIS A 78 12.49 -2.06 -4.40
C HIS A 78 11.66 -1.28 -5.42
N ALA A 79 10.78 -0.40 -4.98
CA ALA A 79 9.95 0.39 -5.87
C ALA A 79 10.76 1.35 -6.76
N THR A 80 11.93 1.84 -6.31
CA THR A 80 12.81 2.71 -7.12
C THR A 80 13.56 1.96 -8.23
N LYS A 81 13.60 0.62 -8.18
CA LYS A 81 14.42 -0.22 -9.06
C LYS A 81 13.60 -1.01 -10.09
N GLN A 82 12.32 -0.68 -10.23
CA GLN A 82 11.47 -1.37 -11.21
C GLN A 82 11.83 -0.98 -12.64
N GLY A 83 11.79 -1.95 -13.55
CA GLY A 83 12.04 -1.73 -14.99
C GLY A 83 10.88 -1.08 -15.72
N GLN A 84 9.75 -0.87 -15.05
CA GLN A 84 8.56 -0.21 -15.59
C GLN A 84 8.03 0.85 -14.62
N PRO A 85 7.23 1.83 -15.08
CA PRO A 85 6.69 2.88 -14.22
C PRO A 85 5.85 2.31 -13.07
N VAL A 86 6.11 2.80 -11.86
CA VAL A 86 5.31 2.52 -10.66
C VAL A 86 4.46 3.74 -10.37
N ASN A 87 3.15 3.64 -10.51
CA ASN A 87 2.23 4.76 -10.32
C ASN A 87 1.85 4.98 -8.85
N ALA A 88 1.96 3.95 -8.01
CA ALA A 88 1.72 4.02 -6.58
C ALA A 88 2.36 2.84 -5.85
N LEU A 89 2.81 3.05 -4.62
CA LEU A 89 3.20 2.01 -3.67
C LEU A 89 2.21 1.98 -2.52
N VAL A 90 1.63 0.81 -2.24
CA VAL A 90 0.80 0.60 -1.04
C VAL A 90 1.60 -0.19 -0.02
N PHE A 91 1.70 0.35 1.19
CA PHE A 91 2.25 -0.35 2.34
C PHE A 91 1.17 -0.56 3.40
N VAL A 92 1.05 -1.78 3.87
CA VAL A 92 0.13 -2.15 4.97
C VAL A 92 0.96 -2.79 6.08
N GLY A 93 0.94 -2.21 7.27
CA GLY A 93 1.75 -2.67 8.39
C GLY A 93 1.32 -2.06 9.72
N ASP A 94 1.80 -2.63 10.83
CA ASP A 94 1.45 -2.28 12.20
C ASP A 94 2.63 -1.73 13.01
N ALA A 95 3.85 -2.09 12.64
CA ALA A 95 5.07 -1.77 13.38
C ALA A 95 6.20 -1.29 12.46
N MET A 96 7.19 -0.69 13.08
CA MET A 96 8.42 -0.24 12.43
C MET A 96 9.56 -0.33 13.44
N GLU A 97 10.58 -1.09 13.07
CA GLU A 97 11.81 -1.30 13.90
C GLU A 97 13.04 -0.66 13.26
N GLU A 98 12.89 -0.11 12.06
CA GLU A 98 13.95 0.48 11.27
C GLU A 98 14.18 1.95 11.62
N ASP A 99 15.38 2.46 11.30
CA ASP A 99 15.71 3.87 11.48
C ASP A 99 14.77 4.79 10.66
N PRO A 100 14.02 5.69 11.33
CA PRO A 100 13.11 6.63 10.66
C PRO A 100 13.80 7.51 9.62
N ASP A 101 15.05 7.91 9.82
CA ASP A 101 15.76 8.81 8.90
C ASP A 101 16.10 8.09 7.59
N VAL A 102 16.46 6.81 7.66
CA VAL A 102 16.68 5.97 6.47
C VAL A 102 15.37 5.83 5.68
N LEU A 103 14.26 5.56 6.35
CA LEU A 103 12.94 5.44 5.70
C LEU A 103 12.50 6.76 5.07
N CYS A 104 12.69 7.89 5.77
CA CYS A 104 12.35 9.21 5.27
C CYS A 104 13.19 9.60 4.04
N LYS A 105 14.48 9.26 4.02
CA LYS A 105 15.35 9.47 2.85
C LYS A 105 14.81 8.71 1.64
N LEU A 106 14.54 7.42 1.76
CA LEU A 106 13.99 6.60 0.68
C LEU A 106 12.62 7.11 0.20
N ALA A 107 11.78 7.57 1.12
CA ALA A 107 10.50 8.17 0.78
C ALA A 107 10.68 9.48 -0.02
N GLY A 108 11.67 10.30 0.30
CA GLY A 108 12.03 11.48 -0.48
C GLY A 108 12.49 11.13 -1.90
N GLU A 109 13.29 10.08 -2.06
CA GLU A 109 13.69 9.57 -3.37
C GLU A 109 12.47 9.14 -4.21
N LEU A 110 11.52 8.42 -3.60
CA LEU A 110 10.25 8.06 -4.24
C LEU A 110 9.44 9.29 -4.64
N GLY A 111 9.42 10.33 -3.80
CA GLY A 111 8.77 11.60 -4.11
C GLY A 111 9.35 12.29 -5.35
N ILE A 112 10.67 12.29 -5.50
CA ILE A 112 11.37 12.82 -6.69
C ILE A 112 10.99 12.00 -7.93
N LEU A 113 10.87 10.69 -7.80
CA LEU A 113 10.45 9.77 -8.87
C LEU A 113 8.93 9.81 -9.13
N ARG A 114 8.17 10.63 -8.39
CA ARG A 114 6.70 10.72 -8.46
C ARG A 114 6.00 9.40 -8.18
N ILE A 115 6.56 8.60 -7.28
CA ILE A 115 5.96 7.35 -6.79
C ILE A 115 5.35 7.63 -5.41
N PRO A 116 4.07 7.97 -5.29
CA PRO A 116 3.43 8.21 -4.01
C PRO A 116 3.31 6.92 -3.20
N VAL A 117 3.60 7.01 -1.90
CA VAL A 117 3.45 5.91 -0.96
C VAL A 117 2.17 6.09 -0.15
N PHE A 118 1.25 5.17 -0.31
CA PHE A 118 0.03 5.09 0.48
C PHE A 118 0.26 4.12 1.63
N ILE A 119 0.15 4.61 2.86
CA ILE A 119 0.37 3.79 4.05
C ILE A 119 -0.93 3.57 4.79
N PHE A 120 -1.27 2.30 4.98
CA PHE A 120 -2.40 1.86 5.79
C PHE A 120 -1.86 1.23 7.06
N GLN A 121 -1.97 2.00 8.16
CA GLN A 121 -1.47 1.59 9.45
C GLN A 121 -2.55 0.88 10.27
N ASP A 122 -2.23 -0.31 10.75
CA ASP A 122 -2.94 -0.98 11.82
C ASP A 122 -2.27 -0.66 13.16
N GLY A 123 -3.06 -0.59 14.23
CA GLY A 123 -2.53 -0.24 15.55
C GLY A 123 -2.36 1.26 15.78
N ASP A 124 -1.81 1.60 16.95
CA ASP A 124 -1.82 2.95 17.51
C ASP A 124 -0.46 3.41 18.05
N ASP A 125 0.64 2.69 17.71
CA ASP A 125 1.98 3.11 18.13
C ASP A 125 2.34 4.51 17.58
N PRO A 126 2.60 5.50 18.44
CA PRO A 126 2.78 6.88 18.03
C PRO A 126 4.12 7.12 17.27
N ILE A 127 5.13 6.29 17.52
CA ILE A 127 6.43 6.39 16.84
C ILE A 127 6.26 5.92 15.40
N THR A 128 5.66 4.76 15.21
CA THR A 128 5.30 4.20 13.91
C THR A 128 4.40 5.17 13.13
N GLU A 129 3.35 5.72 13.76
CA GLU A 129 2.46 6.69 13.12
C GLU A 129 3.21 7.90 12.60
N ARG A 130 4.06 8.51 13.43
CA ARG A 130 4.84 9.69 13.07
C ARG A 130 5.72 9.42 11.84
N THR A 131 6.40 8.28 11.82
CA THR A 131 7.28 7.89 10.73
C THR A 131 6.49 7.60 9.46
N PHE A 132 5.39 6.86 9.55
CA PHE A 132 4.53 6.55 8.41
C PHE A 132 3.90 7.79 7.79
N ARG A 133 3.47 8.76 8.61
CA ARG A 133 3.01 10.06 8.12
C ARG A 133 4.11 10.83 7.39
N ASN A 134 5.36 10.78 7.87
CA ASN A 134 6.48 11.40 7.19
C ASN A 134 6.79 10.75 5.86
N ILE A 135 6.82 9.40 5.79
CA ILE A 135 7.00 8.67 4.52
C ILE A 135 5.93 9.08 3.51
N ALA A 136 4.65 9.04 3.90
CA ALA A 136 3.55 9.45 3.04
C ALA A 136 3.68 10.91 2.57
N ARG A 137 4.08 11.82 3.46
CA ARG A 137 4.29 13.23 3.14
C ARG A 137 5.45 13.44 2.16
N LEU A 138 6.59 12.82 2.39
CA LEU A 138 7.80 12.98 1.57
C LEU A 138 7.66 12.40 0.17
N SER A 139 6.91 11.31 0.04
CA SER A 139 6.61 10.66 -1.25
C SER A 139 5.41 11.27 -1.98
N SER A 140 4.76 12.29 -1.45
CA SER A 140 3.51 12.86 -1.97
C SER A 140 2.33 11.86 -1.99
N GLY A 141 2.37 10.85 -1.14
CA GLY A 141 1.30 9.89 -0.92
C GLY A 141 0.36 10.28 0.21
N ALA A 142 -0.32 9.31 0.81
CA ALA A 142 -1.26 9.51 1.91
C ALA A 142 -1.10 8.44 3.00
N TRP A 143 -1.47 8.80 4.22
CA TRP A 143 -1.52 7.90 5.36
C TRP A 143 -2.95 7.79 5.89
N CYS A 144 -3.37 6.57 6.20
CA CYS A 144 -4.63 6.31 6.88
C CYS A 144 -4.42 5.23 7.95
N ARG A 145 -4.97 5.48 9.14
CA ARG A 145 -5.19 4.40 10.09
C ARG A 145 -6.46 3.66 9.70
N PHE A 146 -6.46 2.36 9.82
CA PHE A 146 -7.65 1.54 9.62
C PHE A 146 -7.82 0.55 10.77
N ASP A 147 -9.04 0.10 10.97
CA ASP A 147 -9.34 -0.97 11.92
C ASP A 147 -9.27 -2.31 11.20
N THR A 148 -8.38 -3.21 11.65
CA THR A 148 -8.25 -4.57 11.11
C THR A 148 -9.55 -5.37 11.17
N ASN A 149 -10.48 -5.01 12.07
CA ASN A 149 -11.80 -5.63 12.13
C ASN A 149 -12.72 -5.18 10.98
N SER A 150 -12.35 -4.14 10.23
CA SER A 150 -13.12 -3.62 9.10
C SER A 150 -12.51 -4.02 7.75
N ALA A 151 -12.83 -5.22 7.27
CA ALA A 151 -12.46 -5.65 5.93
C ALA A 151 -12.98 -4.68 4.85
N ALA A 152 -14.15 -4.08 5.07
CA ALA A 152 -14.72 -3.09 4.17
C ALA A 152 -13.85 -1.83 4.06
N GLN A 153 -13.29 -1.34 5.17
CA GLN A 153 -12.43 -0.16 5.16
C GLN A 153 -11.12 -0.43 4.40
N LEU A 154 -10.47 -1.58 4.64
CA LEU A 154 -9.25 -1.95 3.90
C LEU A 154 -9.52 -2.08 2.40
N ARG A 155 -10.61 -2.74 2.02
CA ARG A 155 -11.06 -2.85 0.63
C ARG A 155 -11.21 -1.48 -0.02
N ASP A 156 -11.96 -0.58 0.61
CA ASP A 156 -12.24 0.74 0.06
C ASP A 156 -10.96 1.57 -0.11
N LEU A 157 -10.00 1.45 0.82
CA LEU A 157 -8.69 2.08 0.72
C LEU A 157 -7.84 1.51 -0.42
N LEU A 158 -7.82 0.19 -0.58
CA LEU A 158 -7.09 -0.48 -1.67
C LEU A 158 -7.69 -0.13 -3.03
N CYS A 159 -9.02 -0.14 -3.16
CA CYS A 159 -9.71 0.31 -4.38
C CYS A 159 -9.40 1.78 -4.70
N ALA A 160 -9.35 2.66 -3.69
CA ALA A 160 -8.99 4.06 -3.89
C ALA A 160 -7.58 4.24 -4.48
N VAL A 161 -6.60 3.48 -4.01
CA VAL A 161 -5.25 3.54 -4.57
C VAL A 161 -5.19 2.90 -5.94
N ALA A 162 -5.92 1.81 -6.21
CA ALA A 162 -6.01 1.22 -7.54
C ALA A 162 -6.57 2.23 -8.55
N VAL A 163 -7.67 2.91 -8.21
CA VAL A 163 -8.26 3.99 -9.02
C VAL A 163 -7.27 5.14 -9.24
N TYR A 164 -6.50 5.51 -8.21
CA TYR A 164 -5.44 6.52 -8.37
C TYR A 164 -4.34 6.04 -9.33
N ALA A 165 -3.87 4.82 -9.18
CA ALA A 165 -2.79 4.26 -10.01
C ALA A 165 -3.19 4.17 -11.51
N ALA A 166 -4.45 3.82 -11.80
CA ALA A 166 -4.98 3.70 -13.15
C ALA A 166 -5.42 5.05 -13.77
N GLY A 167 -6.09 5.92 -12.99
CA GLY A 167 -6.75 7.13 -13.51
C GLY A 167 -6.24 8.45 -12.91
N GLY A 168 -5.24 8.41 -12.04
CA GLY A 168 -4.63 9.57 -11.42
C GLY A 168 -5.52 10.27 -10.38
N GLN A 169 -5.10 11.48 -10.00
CA GLN A 169 -5.74 12.25 -8.93
C GLN A 169 -7.22 12.56 -9.21
N LYS A 170 -7.58 12.92 -10.44
CA LYS A 170 -8.98 13.24 -10.79
C LYS A 170 -9.91 12.05 -10.58
N ALA A 171 -9.46 10.85 -10.97
CA ALA A 171 -10.24 9.63 -10.75
C ALA A 171 -10.40 9.33 -9.26
N LEU A 172 -9.34 9.49 -8.47
CA LEU A 172 -9.39 9.33 -7.01
C LEU A 172 -10.36 10.33 -6.36
N GLU A 173 -10.37 11.59 -6.77
CA GLU A 173 -11.29 12.61 -6.24
C GLU A 173 -12.76 12.26 -6.53
N GLN A 174 -13.07 11.81 -7.75
CA GLN A 174 -14.42 11.37 -8.12
C GLN A 174 -14.83 10.14 -7.31
N PHE A 175 -13.94 9.17 -7.20
CA PHE A 175 -14.16 7.96 -6.39
C PHE A 175 -14.37 8.30 -4.91
N GLY A 176 -13.56 9.22 -4.36
CA GLY A 176 -13.68 9.69 -2.98
C GLY A 176 -15.00 10.39 -2.69
N ARG A 177 -15.50 11.23 -3.61
CA ARG A 177 -16.83 11.86 -3.49
C ARG A 177 -17.96 10.83 -3.49
N LYS A 178 -17.85 9.80 -4.30
CA LYS A 178 -18.86 8.72 -4.42
C LYS A 178 -18.88 7.82 -3.18
N ARG A 179 -17.70 7.44 -2.67
CA ARG A 179 -17.55 6.52 -1.53
C ARG A 179 -17.66 7.21 -0.17
N GLY A 180 -17.19 8.46 -0.07
CA GLY A 180 -17.18 9.20 1.20
C GLY A 180 -16.15 8.68 2.22
N GLY A 181 -16.38 8.95 3.50
CA GLY A 181 -15.64 8.36 4.61
C GLY A 181 -14.11 8.51 4.54
N THR A 182 -13.40 7.40 4.75
CA THR A 182 -11.94 7.34 4.77
C THR A 182 -11.34 7.58 3.38
N VAL A 183 -12.01 7.15 2.32
CA VAL A 183 -11.58 7.37 0.92
C VAL A 183 -11.55 8.86 0.57
N LEU A 184 -12.57 9.61 1.00
CA LEU A 184 -12.61 11.06 0.79
C LEU A 184 -11.47 11.76 1.55
N LYS A 185 -11.18 11.34 2.79
CA LYS A 185 -10.04 11.87 3.56
C LYS A 185 -8.70 11.57 2.86
N LEU A 186 -8.54 10.38 2.29
CA LEU A 186 -7.35 9.98 1.52
C LEU A 186 -7.20 10.87 0.26
N SER A 187 -8.27 11.07 -0.51
CA SER A 187 -8.22 11.92 -1.71
C SER A 187 -7.81 13.36 -1.39
N HIS A 188 -8.29 13.92 -0.28
CA HIS A 188 -7.93 15.28 0.16
C HIS A 188 -6.46 15.41 0.56
N GLN A 189 -5.79 14.35 1.03
CA GLN A 189 -4.37 14.39 1.35
C GLN A 189 -3.51 14.54 0.09
N ILE A 190 -3.92 13.91 -1.01
CA ILE A 190 -3.25 14.01 -2.31
C ILE A 190 -3.50 15.39 -2.95
N SER A 191 -4.74 15.89 -2.91
CA SER A 191 -5.11 17.17 -3.54
C SER A 191 -4.44 18.41 -2.93
N LYS A 192 -4.06 18.35 -1.64
CA LYS A 192 -3.41 19.51 -0.95
C LYS A 192 -1.93 19.71 -1.30
N LYS A 193 -1.34 18.83 -2.11
CA LYS A 193 0.10 18.82 -2.38
C LYS A 193 0.50 19.25 -3.80
N ASN A 194 -0.47 19.63 -4.62
CA ASN A 194 -0.28 20.13 -6.00
C ASN A 194 -0.47 21.63 -6.08
#